data_30847b07c7ec35ee04a914b5b30f66e9
#
_entry.id   30847b07c7ec35ee04a914b5b30f66e9
#
_cell.length_a   1.000
_cell.length_b   1.000
_cell.length_c   1.000
_cell.angle_alpha   90.00
_cell.angle_beta   90.00
_cell.angle_gamma   90.00
#
_symmetry.space_group_name_H-M   'P 1'
#
loop_
_entity.id
_entity.type
_entity.pdbx_description
1 polymer ?
#
loop_
_entity_poly.entity_id
_entity_poly.type
_entity_poly.pdbx_seq_one_letter_code
_entity_poly.pdbx_strand_id
1 'polypeptide(L)'
;RDIKLSEKRIEGYRHFINKLWNAARFSLMHLEAEHPEFAESDLSLADRWILSRLKCTTKLVSDSLDNYYFNEGANGLYRFVWHEFCDWYLEAAKPALYGKIDEKSQNAARAVLWRVLHDVLILLHSFVPFVTEEIWHRLPGTSDSIMRAPFPGRDSKLPEINADATSETGMEQIMEVITAVRNIRGEMNI
;
A
#
# COMPACT_ATOMS: atom_id res chain seq x y z
N ARG A 1 17.81 24.38 12.78
CA ARG A 1 17.28 24.84 11.48
C ARG A 1 15.79 25.06 11.64
N ASP A 2 15.32 26.31 11.49
CA ASP A 2 13.92 26.64 11.69
C ASP A 2 13.06 26.01 10.58
N ILE A 3 11.99 25.33 10.98
CA ILE A 3 10.99 24.79 10.06
C ILE A 3 9.93 25.86 9.86
N LYS A 4 9.84 26.42 8.66
CA LYS A 4 8.79 27.39 8.32
C LYS A 4 7.45 26.66 8.15
N LEU A 5 6.45 27.10 8.89
CA LEU A 5 5.07 26.68 8.68
C LEU A 5 4.60 27.13 7.28
N SER A 6 3.96 26.24 6.54
CA SER A 6 3.42 26.53 5.20
C SER A 6 2.02 25.93 5.08
N GLU A 7 1.03 26.80 4.90
CA GLU A 7 -0.38 26.38 4.67
C GLU A 7 -0.50 25.42 3.48
N LYS A 8 0.22 25.69 2.40
CA LYS A 8 0.24 24.83 1.22
C LYS A 8 0.76 23.40 1.51
N ARG A 9 1.72 23.27 2.44
CA ARG A 9 2.19 21.94 2.88
C ARG A 9 1.14 21.24 3.72
N ILE A 10 0.46 21.94 4.60
CA ILE A 10 -0.64 21.39 5.43
C ILE A 10 -1.76 20.90 4.53
N GLU A 11 -2.11 21.65 3.49
CA GLU A 11 -3.10 21.24 2.49
C GLU A 11 -2.68 19.97 1.75
N GLY A 12 -1.41 19.86 1.34
CA GLY A 12 -0.87 18.64 0.73
C GLY A 12 -0.99 17.41 1.63
N TYR A 13 -0.71 17.55 2.93
CA TYR A 13 -0.88 16.46 3.89
C TYR A 13 -2.35 16.09 4.12
N ARG A 14 -3.25 17.04 4.09
CA ARG A 14 -4.70 16.78 4.12
C ARG A 14 -5.14 15.94 2.91
N HIS A 15 -4.62 16.24 1.72
CA HIS A 15 -4.89 15.45 0.51
C HIS A 15 -4.39 14.01 0.64
N PHE A 16 -3.21 13.82 1.24
CA PHE A 16 -2.68 12.49 1.52
C PHE A 16 -3.59 11.70 2.46
N ILE A 17 -4.02 12.29 3.56
CA ILE A 17 -4.93 11.64 4.52
C ILE A 17 -6.26 11.27 3.85
N ASN A 18 -6.83 12.17 3.04
CA ASN A 18 -8.04 11.90 2.29
C ASN A 18 -7.86 10.75 1.28
N LYS A 19 -6.72 10.70 0.60
CA LYS A 19 -6.42 9.61 -0.34
C LYS A 19 -6.27 8.28 0.38
N LEU A 20 -5.54 8.24 1.49
CA LEU A 20 -5.41 7.05 2.35
C LEU A 20 -6.79 6.56 2.83
N TRP A 21 -7.63 7.48 3.33
CA TRP A 21 -8.98 7.15 3.78
C TRP A 21 -9.84 6.55 2.67
N ASN A 22 -9.83 7.13 1.48
CA ASN A 22 -10.58 6.61 0.34
C ASN A 22 -10.05 5.25 -0.14
N ALA A 23 -8.74 5.06 -0.16
CA ALA A 23 -8.11 3.78 -0.48
C ALA A 23 -8.50 2.70 0.54
N ALA A 24 -8.45 3.03 1.84
CA ALA A 24 -8.88 2.13 2.91
C ALA A 24 -10.37 1.79 2.79
N ARG A 25 -11.23 2.77 2.55
CA ARG A 25 -12.67 2.56 2.37
C ARG A 25 -12.96 1.64 1.17
N PHE A 26 -12.26 1.84 0.05
CA PHE A 26 -12.36 0.96 -1.11
C PHE A 26 -11.91 -0.47 -0.75
N SER A 27 -10.77 -0.60 -0.08
CA SER A 27 -10.23 -1.90 0.33
C SER A 27 -11.21 -2.65 1.24
N LEU A 28 -11.73 -1.98 2.26
CA LEU A 28 -12.67 -2.57 3.22
C LEU A 28 -13.97 -3.08 2.59
N MET A 29 -14.41 -2.53 1.45
CA MET A 29 -15.58 -3.06 0.73
C MET A 29 -15.34 -4.46 0.12
N HIS A 30 -14.08 -4.86 -0.04
CA HIS A 30 -13.69 -6.14 -0.62
C HIS A 30 -13.14 -7.14 0.39
N LEU A 31 -12.94 -6.72 1.64
CA LEU A 31 -12.36 -7.55 2.71
C LEU A 31 -13.47 -8.11 3.60
N GLU A 32 -13.76 -9.40 3.47
CA GLU A 32 -14.83 -10.09 4.19
C GLU A 32 -14.32 -11.01 5.31
N ALA A 33 -13.06 -11.44 5.24
CA ALA A 33 -12.48 -12.43 6.14
C ALA A 33 -11.20 -11.94 6.81
N GLU A 34 -10.93 -12.49 7.98
CA GLU A 34 -9.67 -12.31 8.71
C GLU A 34 -8.56 -13.06 7.97
N HIS A 35 -7.39 -12.42 7.80
CA HIS A 35 -6.17 -13.05 7.28
C HIS A 35 -6.41 -14.01 6.10
N PRO A 36 -6.99 -13.56 4.97
CA PRO A 36 -7.29 -14.46 3.87
C PRO A 36 -6.00 -15.15 3.40
N GLU A 37 -6.03 -16.49 3.38
CA GLU A 37 -4.92 -17.30 2.88
C GLU A 37 -4.86 -17.25 1.36
N PHE A 38 -3.67 -17.30 0.80
CA PHE A 38 -3.44 -17.39 -0.64
C PHE A 38 -2.28 -18.33 -0.94
N ALA A 39 -2.33 -18.97 -2.09
CA ALA A 39 -1.19 -19.70 -2.63
C ALA A 39 -0.33 -18.73 -3.48
N GLU A 40 0.98 -18.85 -3.39
CA GLU A 40 1.91 -18.00 -4.17
C GLU A 40 1.68 -18.14 -5.69
N SER A 41 1.23 -19.32 -6.13
CA SER A 41 0.86 -19.58 -7.53
C SER A 41 -0.33 -18.78 -8.03
N ASP A 42 -1.19 -18.29 -7.14
CA ASP A 42 -2.43 -17.58 -7.49
C ASP A 42 -2.21 -16.06 -7.58
N LEU A 43 -1.02 -15.59 -7.19
CA LEU A 43 -0.65 -14.18 -7.25
C LEU A 43 -0.46 -13.70 -8.69
N SER A 44 -1.14 -12.62 -9.04
CA SER A 44 -0.89 -11.90 -10.28
C SER A 44 0.49 -11.20 -10.27
N LEU A 45 0.91 -10.70 -11.44
CA LEU A 45 2.11 -9.88 -11.53
C LEU A 45 2.03 -8.64 -10.61
N ALA A 46 0.87 -7.98 -10.57
CA ALA A 46 0.63 -6.81 -9.74
C ALA A 46 0.68 -7.14 -8.24
N ASP A 47 0.16 -8.31 -7.84
CA ASP A 47 0.21 -8.77 -6.45
C ASP A 47 1.65 -9.01 -5.99
N ARG A 48 2.44 -9.73 -6.77
CA ARG A 48 3.87 -9.96 -6.47
C ARG A 48 4.65 -8.65 -6.43
N TRP A 49 4.40 -7.77 -7.38
CA TRP A 49 5.02 -6.45 -7.43
C TRP A 49 4.74 -5.64 -6.17
N ILE A 50 3.48 -5.46 -5.78
CA ILE A 50 3.15 -4.61 -4.63
C ILE A 50 3.68 -5.19 -3.31
N LEU A 51 3.71 -6.53 -3.17
CA LEU A 51 4.32 -7.19 -2.02
C LEU A 51 5.84 -6.95 -1.98
N SER A 52 6.53 -7.08 -3.12
CA SER A 52 7.97 -6.76 -3.22
C SER A 52 8.24 -5.31 -2.82
N ARG A 53 7.46 -4.36 -3.33
CA ARG A 53 7.55 -2.94 -2.99
C ARG A 53 7.26 -2.66 -1.51
N LEU A 54 6.28 -3.36 -0.93
CA LEU A 54 5.97 -3.29 0.49
C LEU A 54 7.17 -3.73 1.35
N LYS A 55 7.84 -4.83 0.99
CA LYS A 55 9.06 -5.28 1.68
C LYS A 55 10.16 -4.23 1.64
N CYS A 56 10.44 -3.69 0.46
CA CYS A 56 11.45 -2.63 0.29
C CYS A 56 11.12 -1.39 1.14
N THR A 57 9.84 -0.99 1.13
CA THR A 57 9.36 0.16 1.90
C THR A 57 9.45 -0.10 3.41
N THR A 58 9.05 -1.29 3.86
CA THR A 58 9.17 -1.69 5.28
C THR A 58 10.61 -1.61 5.76
N LYS A 59 11.56 -2.12 4.96
CA LYS A 59 12.98 -2.03 5.28
C LYS A 59 13.46 -0.58 5.34
N LEU A 60 13.12 0.23 4.33
CA LEU A 60 13.47 1.65 4.29
C LEU A 60 12.97 2.39 5.54
N VAL A 61 11.71 2.17 5.92
CA VAL A 61 11.11 2.82 7.10
C VAL A 61 11.78 2.35 8.38
N SER A 62 12.01 1.05 8.55
CA SER A 62 12.73 0.52 9.70
C SER A 62 14.12 1.13 9.85
N ASP A 63 14.91 1.12 8.78
CA ASP A 63 16.25 1.67 8.77
C ASP A 63 16.23 3.19 9.05
N SER A 64 15.25 3.90 8.51
CA SER A 64 15.08 5.34 8.73
C SER A 64 14.72 5.68 10.17
N LEU A 65 13.85 4.89 10.80
CA LEU A 65 13.47 5.10 12.20
C LEU A 65 14.65 4.81 13.13
N ASP A 66 15.40 3.74 12.89
CA ASP A 66 16.56 3.37 13.70
C ASP A 66 17.69 4.41 13.64
N ASN A 67 17.82 5.10 12.50
CA ASN A 67 18.83 6.13 12.29
C ASN A 67 18.28 7.57 12.51
N TYR A 68 17.06 7.71 13.00
CA TYR A 68 16.40 9.02 13.23
C TYR A 68 16.22 9.87 11.96
N TYR A 69 16.16 9.26 10.77
CA TYR A 69 15.89 9.92 9.50
C TYR A 69 14.37 9.95 9.20
N PHE A 70 13.59 10.48 10.13
CA PHE A 70 12.11 10.43 10.08
C PHE A 70 11.51 10.97 8.78
N ASN A 71 12.11 11.99 8.20
CA ASN A 71 11.66 12.56 6.93
C ASN A 71 11.86 11.59 5.74
N GLU A 72 12.89 10.76 5.75
CA GLU A 72 13.12 9.75 4.72
C GLU A 72 12.10 8.63 4.82
N GLY A 73 11.85 8.12 6.01
CA GLY A 73 10.80 7.14 6.27
C GLY A 73 9.42 7.64 5.86
N ALA A 74 9.06 8.88 6.24
CA ALA A 74 7.79 9.49 5.88
C ALA A 74 7.64 9.66 4.35
N ASN A 75 8.70 10.11 3.66
CA ASN A 75 8.69 10.27 2.21
C ASN A 75 8.60 8.92 1.48
N GLY A 76 9.28 7.88 1.98
CA GLY A 76 9.19 6.53 1.44
C GLY A 76 7.76 5.99 1.53
N LEU A 77 7.12 6.12 2.70
CA LEU A 77 5.73 5.74 2.90
C LEU A 77 4.77 6.55 2.02
N TYR A 78 4.99 7.86 1.92
CA TYR A 78 4.17 8.70 1.04
C TYR A 78 4.21 8.22 -0.41
N ARG A 79 5.41 7.94 -0.95
CA ARG A 79 5.57 7.44 -2.33
C ARG A 79 4.90 6.10 -2.52
N PHE A 80 5.13 5.16 -1.63
CA PHE A 80 4.51 3.83 -1.70
C PHE A 80 2.99 3.92 -1.68
N VAL A 81 2.42 4.62 -0.68
CA VAL A 81 0.96 4.70 -0.53
C VAL A 81 0.32 5.47 -1.68
N TRP A 82 0.88 6.65 -2.02
CA TRP A 82 0.26 7.50 -3.02
C TRP A 82 0.41 6.94 -4.43
N HIS A 83 1.65 6.65 -4.84
CA HIS A 83 1.95 6.33 -6.22
C HIS A 83 1.88 4.84 -6.53
N GLU A 84 2.37 3.96 -5.64
CA GLU A 84 2.42 2.54 -5.95
C GLU A 84 1.10 1.85 -5.57
N PHE A 85 0.66 2.00 -4.32
CA PHE A 85 -0.57 1.35 -3.83
C PHE A 85 -1.83 1.97 -4.46
N CYS A 86 -2.04 3.30 -4.29
CA CYS A 86 -3.28 3.94 -4.72
C CYS A 86 -3.38 4.12 -6.24
N ASP A 87 -2.31 4.61 -6.91
CA ASP A 87 -2.37 4.97 -8.32
C ASP A 87 -2.27 3.76 -9.26
N TRP A 88 -1.60 2.68 -8.82
CA TRP A 88 -1.35 1.52 -9.66
C TRP A 88 -1.97 0.24 -9.14
N TYR A 89 -1.62 -0.19 -7.92
CA TYR A 89 -2.07 -1.49 -7.45
C TYR A 89 -3.58 -1.59 -7.32
N LEU A 90 -4.23 -0.61 -6.69
CA LEU A 90 -5.69 -0.65 -6.53
C LEU A 90 -6.40 -0.73 -7.88
N GLU A 91 -5.91 -0.02 -8.91
CA GLU A 91 -6.48 -0.09 -10.25
C GLU A 91 -6.24 -1.45 -10.92
N ALA A 92 -5.03 -1.99 -10.80
CA ALA A 92 -4.67 -3.29 -11.36
C ALA A 92 -5.43 -4.46 -10.70
N ALA A 93 -5.74 -4.36 -9.41
CA ALA A 93 -6.47 -5.39 -8.66
C ALA A 93 -7.99 -5.40 -8.91
N LYS A 94 -8.57 -4.29 -9.42
CA LYS A 94 -10.03 -4.20 -9.63
C LYS A 94 -10.63 -5.37 -10.39
N PRO A 95 -10.09 -5.84 -11.53
CA PRO A 95 -10.70 -6.96 -12.25
C PRO A 95 -10.84 -8.22 -11.40
N ALA A 96 -9.83 -8.56 -10.60
CA ALA A 96 -9.88 -9.69 -9.68
C ALA A 96 -10.84 -9.43 -8.52
N LEU A 97 -10.75 -8.28 -7.86
CA LEU A 97 -11.60 -7.92 -6.72
C LEU A 97 -13.09 -7.91 -7.08
N TYR A 98 -13.44 -7.50 -8.30
CA TYR A 98 -14.84 -7.55 -8.82
C TYR A 98 -15.24 -8.92 -9.39
N GLY A 99 -14.43 -9.97 -9.23
CA GLY A 99 -14.75 -11.32 -9.67
C GLY A 99 -14.82 -11.48 -11.19
N LYS A 100 -14.10 -10.63 -11.95
CA LYS A 100 -14.07 -10.70 -13.43
C LYS A 100 -13.05 -11.70 -13.99
N ILE A 101 -12.26 -12.33 -13.13
CA ILE A 101 -11.26 -13.34 -13.51
C ILE A 101 -11.73 -14.68 -13.00
N ASP A 102 -11.25 -15.14 -11.86
CA ASP A 102 -11.65 -16.38 -11.20
C ASP A 102 -11.59 -16.22 -9.67
N GLU A 103 -12.15 -17.19 -8.95
CA GLU A 103 -12.23 -17.14 -7.49
C GLU A 103 -10.84 -17.15 -6.81
N LYS A 104 -9.88 -17.88 -7.35
CA LYS A 104 -8.51 -17.93 -6.79
C LYS A 104 -7.82 -16.60 -6.91
N SER A 105 -7.87 -15.98 -8.09
CA SER A 105 -7.35 -14.64 -8.32
C SER A 105 -8.04 -13.60 -7.42
N GLN A 106 -9.35 -13.73 -7.19
CA GLN A 106 -10.09 -12.86 -6.29
C GLN A 106 -9.62 -13.00 -4.84
N ASN A 107 -9.47 -14.23 -4.36
CA ASN A 107 -9.00 -14.51 -3.00
C ASN A 107 -7.56 -14.05 -2.80
N ALA A 108 -6.68 -14.30 -3.77
CA ALA A 108 -5.31 -13.80 -3.74
C ALA A 108 -5.24 -12.27 -3.68
N ALA A 109 -6.00 -11.58 -4.56
CA ALA A 109 -6.06 -10.11 -4.55
C ALA A 109 -6.60 -9.55 -3.22
N ARG A 110 -7.63 -10.18 -2.62
CA ARG A 110 -8.15 -9.81 -1.30
C ARG A 110 -7.10 -10.00 -0.20
N ALA A 111 -6.39 -11.13 -0.21
CA ALA A 111 -5.33 -11.41 0.75
C ALA A 111 -4.19 -10.39 0.67
N VAL A 112 -3.72 -10.08 -0.54
CA VAL A 112 -2.68 -9.09 -0.76
C VAL A 112 -3.16 -7.69 -0.37
N LEU A 113 -4.38 -7.32 -0.72
CA LEU A 113 -4.98 -6.05 -0.35
C LEU A 113 -5.05 -5.87 1.17
N TRP A 114 -5.49 -6.92 1.89
CA TRP A 114 -5.49 -6.94 3.34
C TRP A 114 -4.08 -6.77 3.90
N ARG A 115 -3.13 -7.55 3.40
CA ARG A 115 -1.73 -7.51 3.86
C ARG A 115 -1.10 -6.15 3.67
N VAL A 116 -1.26 -5.55 2.50
CA VAL A 116 -0.69 -4.23 2.21
C VAL A 116 -1.31 -3.17 3.11
N LEU A 117 -2.64 -3.17 3.25
CA LEU A 117 -3.31 -2.20 4.10
C LEU A 117 -2.90 -2.35 5.58
N HIS A 118 -2.86 -3.59 6.09
CA HIS A 118 -2.43 -3.91 7.45
C HIS A 118 -1.03 -3.35 7.75
N ASP A 119 -0.04 -3.72 6.94
CA ASP A 119 1.35 -3.32 7.18
C ASP A 119 1.56 -1.81 6.99
N VAL A 120 0.90 -1.20 6.00
CA VAL A 120 0.93 0.25 5.76
C VAL A 120 0.38 1.03 6.94
N LEU A 121 -0.72 0.58 7.54
CA LEU A 121 -1.32 1.25 8.69
C LEU A 121 -0.34 1.27 9.87
N ILE A 122 0.33 0.16 10.15
CA ILE A 122 1.31 0.07 11.25
C ILE A 122 2.51 0.99 10.97
N LEU A 123 3.05 0.96 9.74
CA LEU A 123 4.18 1.81 9.36
C LEU A 123 3.83 3.30 9.42
N LEU A 124 2.63 3.68 8.97
CA LEU A 124 2.13 5.06 8.99
C LEU A 124 1.76 5.54 10.39
N HIS A 125 1.49 4.64 11.33
CA HIS A 125 1.02 5.03 12.67
C HIS A 125 2.00 5.94 13.40
N SER A 126 3.31 5.80 13.15
CA SER A 126 4.34 6.68 13.70
C SER A 126 4.24 8.14 13.20
N PHE A 127 3.52 8.40 12.11
CA PHE A 127 3.41 9.71 11.46
C PHE A 127 2.00 10.30 11.52
N VAL A 128 0.97 9.46 11.37
CA VAL A 128 -0.43 9.87 11.29
C VAL A 128 -1.34 8.98 12.17
N PRO A 129 -1.13 8.99 13.50
CA PRO A 129 -1.69 8.00 14.43
C PRO A 129 -3.22 7.96 14.44
N PHE A 130 -3.91 9.09 14.35
CA PHE A 130 -5.37 9.12 14.50
C PHE A 130 -6.11 8.45 13.35
N VAL A 131 -5.73 8.74 12.12
CA VAL A 131 -6.39 8.15 10.94
C VAL A 131 -6.07 6.67 10.79
N THR A 132 -4.84 6.26 11.13
CA THR A 132 -4.44 4.85 11.06
C THR A 132 -5.14 4.01 12.11
N GLU A 133 -5.29 4.51 13.34
CA GLU A 133 -6.07 3.85 14.39
C GLU A 133 -7.54 3.67 13.99
N GLU A 134 -8.16 4.72 13.43
CA GLU A 134 -9.55 4.68 13.01
C GLU A 134 -9.79 3.68 11.87
N ILE A 135 -8.84 3.56 10.92
CA ILE A 135 -8.93 2.56 9.84
C ILE A 135 -8.66 1.16 10.40
N TRP A 136 -7.71 1.02 11.32
CA TRP A 136 -7.34 -0.23 11.95
C TRP A 136 -8.52 -0.92 12.60
N HIS A 137 -9.32 -0.20 13.37
CA HIS A 137 -10.53 -0.74 14.02
C HIS A 137 -11.60 -1.22 13.04
N ARG A 138 -11.49 -0.93 11.76
CA ARG A 138 -12.40 -1.37 10.70
C ARG A 138 -11.82 -2.50 9.85
N LEU A 139 -10.52 -2.75 9.98
CA LEU A 139 -9.86 -3.82 9.23
C LEU A 139 -10.23 -5.19 9.85
N PRO A 140 -10.79 -6.13 9.07
CA PRO A 140 -11.10 -7.46 9.60
C PRO A 140 -9.87 -8.15 10.17
N GLY A 141 -10.03 -8.88 11.28
CA GLY A 141 -8.93 -9.60 11.93
C GLY A 141 -8.02 -8.77 12.81
N THR A 142 -8.27 -7.48 12.93
CA THR A 142 -7.55 -6.63 13.88
C THR A 142 -8.34 -6.51 15.18
N SER A 143 -7.63 -6.57 16.29
CA SER A 143 -8.17 -6.37 17.63
C SER A 143 -7.28 -5.41 18.42
N ASP A 144 -7.80 -4.79 19.43
CA ASP A 144 -7.07 -3.81 20.25
C ASP A 144 -6.56 -2.59 19.42
N SER A 145 -5.74 -1.77 20.06
CA SER A 145 -5.08 -0.66 19.41
C SER A 145 -3.94 -1.12 18.51
N ILE A 146 -3.75 -0.45 17.37
CA ILE A 146 -2.63 -0.63 16.46
C ILE A 146 -1.26 -0.45 17.16
N MET A 147 -1.23 0.30 18.25
CA MET A 147 -0.04 0.48 19.12
C MET A 147 0.52 -0.84 19.67
N ARG A 148 -0.31 -1.89 19.73
CA ARG A 148 0.08 -3.22 20.21
C ARG A 148 0.38 -4.20 19.10
N ALA A 149 0.18 -3.79 17.85
CA ALA A 149 0.44 -4.62 16.70
C ALA A 149 1.94 -4.86 16.51
N PRO A 150 2.37 -6.07 16.15
CA PRO A 150 3.76 -6.37 15.83
C PRO A 150 4.25 -5.54 14.64
N PHE A 151 5.43 -4.92 14.78
CA PHE A 151 5.97 -4.08 13.71
C PHE A 151 6.37 -4.93 12.48
N PRO A 152 5.95 -4.56 11.26
CA PRO A 152 6.24 -5.31 10.05
C PRO A 152 7.75 -5.50 9.84
N GLY A 153 8.16 -6.72 9.45
CA GLY A 153 9.56 -7.04 9.20
C GLY A 153 10.43 -7.27 10.44
N ARG A 154 9.89 -7.07 11.66
CA ARG A 154 10.63 -7.34 12.92
C ARG A 154 9.95 -8.41 13.75
N ASP A 155 8.74 -8.12 14.22
CA ASP A 155 8.03 -8.94 15.19
C ASP A 155 6.73 -9.56 14.60
N SER A 156 6.48 -9.32 13.32
CA SER A 156 5.28 -9.82 12.63
C SER A 156 5.30 -11.34 12.53
N LYS A 157 4.17 -11.96 12.88
CA LYS A 157 3.93 -13.41 12.70
C LYS A 157 3.35 -13.74 11.32
N LEU A 158 3.05 -12.72 10.52
CA LEU A 158 2.56 -12.92 9.16
C LEU A 158 3.65 -13.52 8.26
N PRO A 159 3.30 -14.28 7.23
CA PRO A 159 4.27 -14.86 6.30
C PRO A 159 5.26 -13.82 5.77
N GLU A 160 6.52 -14.23 5.65
CA GLU A 160 7.53 -13.32 5.12
C GLU A 160 7.26 -13.01 3.64
N ILE A 161 7.37 -11.72 3.30
CA ILE A 161 7.27 -11.26 1.92
C ILE A 161 8.67 -11.33 1.31
N ASN A 162 8.80 -11.93 0.13
CA ASN A 162 10.04 -11.96 -0.62
C ASN A 162 10.10 -10.80 -1.63
N ALA A 163 11.29 -10.27 -1.85
CA ALA A 163 11.52 -9.33 -2.94
C ALA A 163 11.50 -10.09 -4.28
N ASP A 164 10.85 -9.51 -5.28
CA ASP A 164 10.68 -10.10 -6.62
C ASP A 164 11.07 -9.07 -7.70
N ALA A 165 12.36 -9.06 -8.03
CA ALA A 165 12.91 -8.15 -9.04
C ALA A 165 12.29 -8.38 -10.44
N THR A 166 11.84 -9.60 -10.73
CA THR A 166 11.18 -9.93 -12.01
C THR A 166 9.83 -9.25 -12.10
N SER A 167 9.04 -9.31 -11.03
CA SER A 167 7.75 -8.63 -10.99
C SER A 167 7.89 -7.10 -11.00
N GLU A 168 8.92 -6.57 -10.36
CA GLU A 168 9.21 -5.13 -10.37
C GLU A 168 9.53 -4.64 -11.79
N THR A 169 10.44 -5.31 -12.49
CA THR A 169 10.77 -4.97 -13.90
C THR A 169 9.55 -5.11 -14.83
N GLY A 170 8.76 -6.18 -14.67
CA GLY A 170 7.56 -6.39 -15.49
C GLY A 170 6.51 -5.29 -15.28
N MET A 171 6.28 -4.88 -14.04
CA MET A 171 5.34 -3.79 -13.75
C MET A 171 5.86 -2.43 -14.19
N GLU A 172 7.17 -2.14 -14.09
CA GLU A 172 7.77 -0.91 -14.61
C GLU A 172 7.51 -0.78 -16.11
N GLN A 173 7.75 -1.81 -16.89
CA GLN A 173 7.47 -1.81 -18.34
C GLN A 173 5.99 -1.53 -18.64
N ILE A 174 5.07 -2.17 -17.93
CA ILE A 174 3.63 -1.93 -18.09
C ILE A 174 3.27 -0.48 -17.76
N MET A 175 3.80 0.06 -16.65
CA MET A 175 3.56 1.44 -16.24
C MET A 175 4.10 2.45 -17.24
N GLU A 176 5.27 2.20 -17.83
CA GLU A 176 5.86 3.04 -18.89
C GLU A 176 4.97 3.07 -20.13
N VAL A 177 4.51 1.91 -20.60
CA VAL A 177 3.63 1.82 -21.77
C VAL A 177 2.30 2.54 -21.51
N ILE A 178 1.66 2.30 -20.36
CA ILE A 178 0.40 2.96 -20.02
C ILE A 178 0.60 4.48 -19.92
N THR A 179 1.70 4.93 -19.32
CA THR A 179 2.01 6.35 -19.18
C THR A 179 2.23 6.99 -20.55
N ALA A 180 2.97 6.34 -21.46
CA ALA A 180 3.17 6.82 -22.84
C ALA A 180 1.84 6.96 -23.58
N VAL A 181 0.96 5.95 -23.49
CA VAL A 181 -0.38 6.00 -24.11
C VAL A 181 -1.24 7.13 -23.52
N ARG A 182 -1.22 7.31 -22.20
CA ARG A 182 -1.95 8.42 -21.54
C ARG A 182 -1.45 9.78 -21.99
N ASN A 183 -0.13 9.96 -22.16
CA ASN A 183 0.46 11.20 -22.62
C ASN A 183 0.04 11.50 -24.06
N ILE A 184 0.12 10.52 -24.99
CA ILE A 184 -0.34 10.66 -26.36
C ILE A 184 -1.81 11.06 -26.42
N ARG A 185 -2.67 10.38 -25.65
CA ARG A 185 -4.09 10.72 -25.58
C ARG A 185 -4.33 12.13 -25.06
N GLY A 186 -3.59 12.54 -24.03
CA GLY A 186 -3.65 13.90 -23.48
C GLY A 186 -3.22 14.97 -24.49
N GLU A 187 -2.15 14.74 -25.25
CA GLU A 187 -1.68 15.65 -26.29
C GLU A 187 -2.65 15.73 -27.46
N MET A 188 -3.29 14.64 -27.82
CA MET A 188 -4.27 14.56 -28.93
C MET A 188 -5.69 14.94 -28.53
N ASN A 189 -5.95 15.22 -27.24
CA ASN A 189 -7.29 15.53 -26.70
C ASN A 189 -8.34 14.42 -26.97
N ILE A 190 -7.94 13.14 -26.90
CA ILE A 190 -8.79 11.95 -27.11
C ILE A 190 -9.20 11.31 -25.77
#